data_51dc60d3614b198d39a0b0fb3156cbff
#
_entry.id   51dc60d3614b198d39a0b0fb3156cbff
#
_cell.length_a   1.000
_cell.length_b   1.000
_cell.length_c   1.000
_cell.angle_alpha   90.00
_cell.angle_beta   90.00
_cell.angle_gamma   90.00
#
_symmetry.space_group_name_H-M   'P 1'
#
loop_
_entity.id
_entity.type
_entity.pdbx_description
1 polymer ?
#
loop_
_entity_poly.entity_id
_entity_poly.type
_entity_poly.pdbx_seq_one_letter_code
_entity_poly.pdbx_strand_id
1 'polypeptide(L)'
;MKFKNILRMLMVTMLSATMIGCSNDKKDVVVNNDEDVVVATSVAVTEILDALGVKVSGVPTTSYELPESTKEAVEVGNPMSPDLEIIKSLNPSVVVSVDTLGADYKKLFTDNNIPSEFVSLSSLEGLKETVSNLGNKFNKQAEAEAILKELNTKEEEMASISEKEKPNILILFAAPGSTMIATEKSYIGNLVKIVGGKNIIEDASSAYVTYSKEEIAKLNPDKILVMMHALPEQTKAALETEMATDSSWQNIEAVRNGKVEYLDNTYFGMSANLKVIEGLDMLYDIVHNKGE
;
A
#
# COMPACT_ATOMS: atom_id res chain seq x y z
N MET A 1 -10.80 50.82 -75.32
CA MET A 1 -10.89 50.30 -76.72
C MET A 1 -10.80 48.79 -76.63
N LYS A 2 -11.95 48.16 -76.87
CA LYS A 2 -12.21 47.18 -77.94
C LYS A 2 -11.35 45.92 -77.77
N PHE A 3 -11.78 44.70 -77.79
CA PHE A 3 -12.98 44.00 -78.25
C PHE A 3 -12.70 42.54 -77.91
N LYS A 4 -13.59 41.82 -77.32
CA LYS A 4 -14.52 40.85 -77.90
C LYS A 4 -13.93 39.50 -78.31
N ASN A 5 -14.47 38.50 -77.61
CA ASN A 5 -15.27 37.39 -78.15
C ASN A 5 -14.48 36.21 -78.75
N ILE A 6 -14.89 35.08 -78.44
CA ILE A 6 -15.88 34.12 -78.88
C ILE A 6 -15.21 32.75 -78.93
N LEU A 7 -15.68 31.82 -78.21
CA LEU A 7 -16.73 30.78 -78.42
C LEU A 7 -16.28 29.50 -79.13
N ARG A 8 -16.62 28.42 -78.53
CA ARG A 8 -16.92 27.10 -79.12
C ARG A 8 -15.77 26.17 -79.37
N MET A 9 -15.79 24.97 -79.09
CA MET A 9 -16.75 23.89 -78.95
C MET A 9 -16.06 22.55 -79.19
N LEU A 10 -16.46 21.57 -78.46
CA LEU A 10 -16.56 20.14 -78.80
C LEU A 10 -15.24 19.34 -78.79
N MET A 11 -15.22 18.41 -78.03
CA MET A 11 -15.73 17.04 -77.97
C MET A 11 -14.61 15.96 -78.02
N VAL A 12 -14.77 15.06 -77.18
CA VAL A 12 -14.65 13.60 -77.30
C VAL A 12 -13.31 12.91 -77.03
N THR A 13 -13.38 12.18 -75.93
CA THR A 13 -12.85 10.84 -75.66
C THR A 13 -11.34 10.57 -75.73
N MET A 14 -10.75 10.13 -74.65
CA MET A 14 -10.44 8.70 -74.48
C MET A 14 -9.88 8.40 -73.11
N LEU A 15 -10.48 7.42 -72.57
CA LEU A 15 -10.21 6.58 -71.44
C LEU A 15 -8.74 6.16 -71.40
N SER A 16 -8.04 6.47 -70.29
CA SER A 16 -6.93 5.66 -69.84
C SER A 16 -6.89 5.68 -68.31
N ALA A 17 -7.28 4.58 -67.72
CA ALA A 17 -7.21 4.29 -66.32
C ALA A 17 -5.74 4.14 -65.92
N THR A 18 -5.26 5.04 -65.07
CA THR A 18 -4.10 4.76 -64.19
C THR A 18 -4.62 4.65 -62.78
N MET A 19 -4.69 3.43 -62.33
CA MET A 19 -4.86 3.12 -60.90
C MET A 19 -3.59 3.55 -60.16
N ILE A 20 -3.64 4.70 -59.51
CA ILE A 20 -2.73 5.02 -58.42
C ILE A 20 -3.45 4.60 -57.16
N GLY A 21 -3.05 3.43 -56.64
CA GLY A 21 -3.45 2.97 -55.34
C GLY A 21 -2.88 3.91 -54.27
N CYS A 22 -3.74 4.80 -53.73
CA CYS A 22 -3.52 5.37 -52.43
C CYS A 22 -3.82 4.28 -51.40
N SER A 23 -2.74 3.63 -50.98
CA SER A 23 -2.78 2.86 -49.72
C SER A 23 -3.04 3.87 -48.59
N ASN A 24 -4.31 3.98 -48.23
CA ASN A 24 -4.74 4.67 -47.03
C ASN A 24 -4.59 3.65 -45.91
N ASP A 25 -3.37 3.54 -45.35
CA ASP A 25 -3.18 2.91 -44.07
C ASP A 25 -3.90 3.76 -43.01
N LYS A 26 -5.23 3.60 -42.99
CA LYS A 26 -5.96 3.80 -41.75
C LYS A 26 -5.44 2.72 -40.82
N LYS A 27 -4.48 3.07 -39.94
CA LYS A 27 -4.38 2.41 -38.68
C LYS A 27 -5.74 2.57 -38.03
N ASP A 28 -6.55 1.53 -38.12
CA ASP A 28 -7.65 1.36 -37.22
C ASP A 28 -7.04 1.37 -35.82
N VAL A 29 -7.13 2.53 -35.18
CA VAL A 29 -6.99 2.61 -33.72
C VAL A 29 -8.18 1.80 -33.22
N VAL A 30 -7.94 0.52 -32.96
CA VAL A 30 -8.83 -0.29 -32.16
C VAL A 30 -8.79 0.38 -30.80
N VAL A 31 -9.71 1.28 -30.57
CA VAL A 31 -10.09 1.71 -29.22
C VAL A 31 -10.78 0.49 -28.64
N ASN A 32 -10.01 -0.41 -28.05
CA ASN A 32 -10.56 -1.37 -27.13
C ASN A 32 -11.11 -0.55 -25.96
N ASN A 33 -12.41 -0.31 -25.95
CA ASN A 33 -13.17 0.19 -24.82
C ASN A 33 -13.42 -0.92 -23.78
N ASP A 34 -12.52 -1.87 -23.65
CA ASP A 34 -12.51 -2.72 -22.47
C ASP A 34 -11.81 -1.91 -21.36
N GLU A 35 -12.62 -1.21 -20.56
CA GLU A 35 -12.12 -0.65 -19.30
C GLU A 35 -11.49 -1.81 -18.52
N ASP A 36 -10.24 -1.64 -18.10
CA ASP A 36 -9.55 -2.64 -17.27
C ASP A 36 -10.39 -2.92 -16.02
N VAL A 37 -10.78 -4.17 -15.82
CA VAL A 37 -11.44 -4.60 -14.59
C VAL A 37 -10.38 -4.89 -13.55
N VAL A 38 -10.12 -3.91 -12.69
CA VAL A 38 -9.09 -3.98 -11.64
C VAL A 38 -9.74 -4.35 -10.31
N VAL A 39 -9.19 -5.35 -9.64
CA VAL A 39 -9.63 -5.77 -8.31
C VAL A 39 -8.50 -5.55 -7.30
N ALA A 40 -8.80 -4.91 -6.19
CA ALA A 40 -7.92 -4.75 -5.04
C ALA A 40 -8.36 -5.67 -3.90
N THR A 41 -7.44 -6.39 -3.26
CA THR A 41 -7.78 -7.30 -2.15
C THR A 41 -7.42 -6.74 -0.78
N SER A 42 -6.89 -5.52 -0.69
CA SER A 42 -6.59 -4.87 0.59
C SER A 42 -6.89 -3.37 0.55
N VAL A 43 -7.14 -2.79 1.72
CA VAL A 43 -7.41 -1.35 1.88
C VAL A 43 -6.27 -0.50 1.29
N ALA A 44 -5.03 -0.80 1.66
CA ALA A 44 -3.86 -0.04 1.20
C ALA A 44 -3.71 -0.07 -0.33
N VAL A 45 -3.94 -1.22 -0.97
CA VAL A 45 -3.92 -1.33 -2.44
C VAL A 45 -5.07 -0.53 -3.06
N THR A 46 -6.26 -0.57 -2.46
CA THR A 46 -7.42 0.22 -2.92
C THR A 46 -7.11 1.71 -2.88
N GLU A 47 -6.54 2.21 -1.77
CA GLU A 47 -6.16 3.62 -1.61
C GLU A 47 -5.07 4.04 -2.61
N ILE A 48 -4.07 3.19 -2.87
CA ILE A 48 -3.01 3.48 -3.85
C ILE A 48 -3.58 3.57 -5.27
N LEU A 49 -4.43 2.63 -5.66
CA LEU A 49 -5.06 2.64 -6.99
C LEU A 49 -5.97 3.85 -7.17
N ASP A 50 -6.74 4.22 -6.15
CA ASP A 50 -7.57 5.42 -6.16
C ASP A 50 -6.73 6.69 -6.32
N ALA A 51 -5.65 6.84 -5.54
CA ALA A 51 -4.74 7.98 -5.63
C ALA A 51 -4.04 8.09 -7.00
N LEU A 52 -3.82 6.97 -7.68
CA LEU A 52 -3.36 6.91 -9.06
C LEU A 52 -4.47 7.23 -10.07
N GLY A 53 -5.72 7.41 -9.65
CA GLY A 53 -6.86 7.61 -10.54
C GLY A 53 -7.21 6.37 -11.36
N VAL A 54 -6.95 5.18 -10.83
CA VAL A 54 -7.31 3.89 -11.43
C VAL A 54 -8.66 3.45 -10.89
N LYS A 55 -9.62 3.20 -11.77
CA LYS A 55 -10.94 2.71 -11.38
C LYS A 55 -10.84 1.28 -10.86
N VAL A 56 -11.34 1.05 -9.65
CA VAL A 56 -11.36 -0.26 -8.99
C VAL A 56 -12.77 -0.84 -9.07
N SER A 57 -12.90 -2.07 -9.59
CA SER A 57 -14.17 -2.78 -9.76
C SER A 57 -14.50 -3.75 -8.63
N GLY A 58 -13.46 -4.18 -7.88
CA GLY A 58 -13.60 -5.05 -6.72
C GLY A 58 -12.72 -4.58 -5.58
N VAL A 59 -13.24 -4.58 -4.35
CA VAL A 59 -12.60 -4.08 -3.13
C VAL A 59 -12.69 -5.08 -1.98
N PRO A 60 -11.81 -5.03 -0.96
CA PRO A 60 -11.91 -5.91 0.18
C PRO A 60 -13.16 -5.61 1.02
N THR A 61 -13.76 -6.64 1.62
CA THR A 61 -14.70 -6.46 2.73
C THR A 61 -13.94 -6.03 3.97
N THR A 62 -14.24 -4.84 4.48
CA THR A 62 -13.51 -4.20 5.58
C THR A 62 -14.42 -3.31 6.43
N SER A 63 -14.01 -3.03 7.67
CA SER A 63 -14.62 -2.01 8.53
C SER A 63 -13.96 -0.63 8.38
N TYR A 64 -12.86 -0.54 7.65
CA TYR A 64 -12.22 0.74 7.35
C TYR A 64 -12.95 1.46 6.23
N GLU A 65 -12.95 2.79 6.26
CA GLU A 65 -13.44 3.59 5.15
C GLU A 65 -12.58 3.38 3.91
N LEU A 66 -13.24 3.12 2.79
CA LEU A 66 -12.62 3.06 1.47
C LEU A 66 -12.85 4.38 0.71
N PRO A 67 -12.03 4.68 -0.31
CA PRO A 67 -12.22 5.87 -1.13
C PRO A 67 -13.64 5.97 -1.72
N GLU A 68 -14.19 7.18 -1.77
CA GLU A 68 -15.52 7.46 -2.30
C GLU A 68 -15.72 6.93 -3.72
N SER A 69 -14.68 6.97 -4.54
CA SER A 69 -14.66 6.48 -5.93
C SER A 69 -14.99 4.98 -6.04
N THR A 70 -14.82 4.22 -4.94
CA THR A 70 -15.01 2.77 -4.91
C THR A 70 -16.38 2.31 -4.39
N LYS A 71 -17.32 3.23 -4.14
CA LYS A 71 -18.65 2.90 -3.59
C LYS A 71 -19.46 1.92 -4.44
N GLU A 72 -19.25 1.93 -5.74
CA GLU A 72 -19.94 1.01 -6.67
C GLU A 72 -19.13 -0.29 -6.91
N ALA A 73 -17.94 -0.43 -6.29
CA ALA A 73 -17.13 -1.61 -6.44
C ALA A 73 -17.71 -2.80 -5.64
N VAL A 74 -17.51 -4.00 -6.16
CA VAL A 74 -18.01 -5.22 -5.54
C VAL A 74 -17.09 -5.66 -4.40
N GLU A 75 -17.66 -5.98 -3.24
CA GLU A 75 -16.88 -6.57 -2.16
C GLU A 75 -16.44 -7.99 -2.53
N VAL A 76 -15.12 -8.25 -2.50
CA VAL A 76 -14.51 -9.52 -2.89
C VAL A 76 -14.02 -10.36 -1.71
N GLY A 77 -14.53 -10.09 -0.52
CA GLY A 77 -14.22 -10.84 0.70
C GLY A 77 -13.07 -10.25 1.52
N ASN A 78 -12.77 -10.90 2.63
CA ASN A 78 -11.74 -10.46 3.57
C ASN A 78 -10.33 -10.56 2.93
N PRO A 79 -9.42 -9.60 3.18
CA PRO A 79 -8.06 -9.63 2.65
C PRO A 79 -7.30 -10.94 2.87
N MET A 80 -7.49 -11.57 4.04
CA MET A 80 -6.82 -12.85 4.38
C MET A 80 -7.48 -14.07 3.71
N SER A 81 -8.72 -13.95 3.25
CA SER A 81 -9.50 -15.01 2.63
C SER A 81 -10.50 -14.42 1.63
N PRO A 82 -10.02 -13.98 0.46
CA PRO A 82 -10.87 -13.39 -0.56
C PRO A 82 -11.78 -14.46 -1.17
N ASP A 83 -12.96 -14.03 -1.63
CA ASP A 83 -13.89 -14.89 -2.33
C ASP A 83 -13.49 -14.98 -3.82
N LEU A 84 -12.86 -16.09 -4.17
CA LEU A 84 -12.35 -16.30 -5.53
C LEU A 84 -13.48 -16.46 -6.57
N GLU A 85 -14.67 -16.89 -6.16
CA GLU A 85 -15.79 -17.03 -7.07
C GLU A 85 -16.36 -15.63 -7.43
N ILE A 86 -16.45 -14.74 -6.44
CA ILE A 86 -16.81 -13.34 -6.70
C ILE A 86 -15.74 -12.69 -7.59
N ILE A 87 -14.45 -12.86 -7.26
CA ILE A 87 -13.36 -12.31 -8.08
C ILE A 87 -13.46 -12.80 -9.53
N LYS A 88 -13.62 -14.11 -9.75
CA LYS A 88 -13.76 -14.69 -11.11
C LYS A 88 -14.98 -14.14 -11.83
N SER A 89 -16.09 -13.93 -11.13
CA SER A 89 -17.32 -13.42 -11.73
C SER A 89 -17.18 -12.01 -12.31
N LEU A 90 -16.24 -11.22 -11.78
CA LEU A 90 -15.90 -9.90 -12.30
C LEU A 90 -15.05 -9.96 -13.57
N ASN A 91 -14.52 -11.14 -13.92
CA ASN A 91 -13.61 -11.33 -15.07
C ASN A 91 -12.45 -10.30 -15.07
N PRO A 92 -11.64 -10.22 -14.00
CA PRO A 92 -10.65 -9.18 -13.84
C PRO A 92 -9.54 -9.27 -14.89
N SER A 93 -9.11 -8.11 -15.40
CA SER A 93 -7.86 -7.98 -16.16
C SER A 93 -6.65 -8.15 -15.25
N VAL A 94 -6.76 -7.73 -13.99
CA VAL A 94 -5.77 -7.95 -12.94
C VAL A 94 -6.39 -7.86 -11.54
N VAL A 95 -5.91 -8.71 -10.65
CA VAL A 95 -6.11 -8.59 -9.19
C VAL A 95 -4.82 -8.12 -8.55
N VAL A 96 -4.84 -6.98 -7.89
CA VAL A 96 -3.67 -6.47 -7.15
C VAL A 96 -3.80 -6.84 -5.69
N SER A 97 -2.80 -7.52 -5.14
CA SER A 97 -2.78 -8.01 -3.78
C SER A 97 -1.42 -7.74 -3.11
N VAL A 98 -1.32 -7.95 -1.80
CA VAL A 98 -0.08 -7.79 -1.06
C VAL A 98 0.68 -9.11 -0.95
N ASP A 99 2.01 -9.06 -1.00
CA ASP A 99 2.89 -10.23 -0.95
C ASP A 99 3.11 -10.79 0.46
N THR A 100 2.77 -10.01 1.49
CA THR A 100 2.92 -10.37 2.92
C THR A 100 2.10 -11.59 3.34
N LEU A 101 1.09 -11.98 2.54
CA LEU A 101 0.27 -13.16 2.78
C LEU A 101 0.94 -14.49 2.38
N GLY A 102 2.13 -14.42 1.78
CA GLY A 102 2.98 -15.58 1.54
C GLY A 102 2.75 -16.33 0.24
N ALA A 103 3.57 -17.38 0.05
CA ALA A 103 3.62 -18.14 -1.20
C ALA A 103 2.35 -18.96 -1.47
N ASP A 104 1.73 -19.51 -0.43
CA ASP A 104 0.50 -20.30 -0.58
C ASP A 104 -0.67 -19.45 -1.05
N TYR A 105 -0.73 -18.20 -0.58
CA TYR A 105 -1.72 -17.24 -1.04
C TYR A 105 -1.53 -16.89 -2.52
N LYS A 106 -0.28 -16.63 -2.95
CA LYS A 106 0.03 -16.41 -4.37
C LYS A 106 -0.34 -17.63 -5.22
N LYS A 107 -0.05 -18.83 -4.72
CA LYS A 107 -0.39 -20.10 -5.38
C LYS A 107 -1.91 -20.24 -5.55
N LEU A 108 -2.71 -19.82 -4.60
CA LEU A 108 -4.17 -19.87 -4.66
C LEU A 108 -4.72 -19.15 -5.89
N PHE A 109 -4.20 -17.96 -6.22
CA PHE A 109 -4.60 -17.20 -7.41
C PHE A 109 -4.14 -17.91 -8.71
N THR A 110 -2.91 -18.39 -8.72
CA THR A 110 -2.36 -19.11 -9.88
C THR A 110 -3.14 -20.39 -10.19
N ASP A 111 -3.42 -21.21 -9.18
CA ASP A 111 -4.17 -22.47 -9.34
C ASP A 111 -5.61 -22.22 -9.83
N ASN A 112 -6.15 -21.05 -9.55
CA ASN A 112 -7.49 -20.65 -9.98
C ASN A 112 -7.49 -19.87 -11.30
N ASN A 113 -6.33 -19.72 -11.97
CA ASN A 113 -6.16 -18.97 -13.23
C ASN A 113 -6.64 -17.51 -13.11
N ILE A 114 -6.46 -16.87 -11.94
CA ILE A 114 -6.80 -15.47 -11.71
C ILE A 114 -5.56 -14.63 -12.05
N PRO A 115 -5.63 -13.69 -13.03
CA PRO A 115 -4.52 -12.79 -13.32
C PRO A 115 -4.26 -11.90 -12.11
N SER A 116 -3.08 -12.03 -11.52
CA SER A 116 -2.77 -11.35 -10.25
C SER A 116 -1.37 -10.76 -10.23
N GLU A 117 -1.24 -9.64 -9.53
CA GLU A 117 0.02 -8.97 -9.23
C GLU A 117 0.13 -8.78 -7.71
N PHE A 118 1.30 -9.13 -7.18
CA PHE A 118 1.56 -9.04 -5.74
C PHE A 118 2.59 -7.95 -5.48
N VAL A 119 2.16 -6.95 -4.73
CA VAL A 119 2.97 -5.77 -4.39
C VAL A 119 3.53 -5.87 -2.97
N SER A 120 4.71 -5.29 -2.74
CA SER A 120 5.33 -5.28 -1.42
C SER A 120 5.03 -3.97 -0.70
N LEU A 121 4.34 -4.07 0.43
CA LEU A 121 4.01 -2.94 1.30
C LEU A 121 4.61 -3.12 2.71
N SER A 122 5.74 -3.82 2.80
CA SER A 122 6.42 -4.07 4.08
C SER A 122 7.37 -2.96 4.52
N SER A 123 7.56 -1.92 3.70
CA SER A 123 8.42 -0.77 3.97
C SER A 123 8.00 0.46 3.17
N LEU A 124 8.52 1.63 3.52
CA LEU A 124 8.34 2.85 2.74
C LEU A 124 8.90 2.71 1.31
N GLU A 125 10.06 2.05 1.17
CA GLU A 125 10.63 1.80 -0.16
C GLU A 125 9.73 0.89 -0.98
N GLY A 126 9.21 -0.20 -0.40
CA GLY A 126 8.24 -1.08 -1.07
C GLY A 126 6.96 -0.35 -1.50
N LEU A 127 6.47 0.61 -0.69
CA LEU A 127 5.37 1.49 -1.09
C LEU A 127 5.73 2.34 -2.30
N LYS A 128 6.92 2.98 -2.31
CA LYS A 128 7.37 3.79 -3.44
C LYS A 128 7.53 2.97 -4.72
N GLU A 129 8.12 1.79 -4.63
CA GLU A 129 8.21 0.85 -5.76
C GLU A 129 6.83 0.43 -6.26
N THR A 130 5.89 0.15 -5.35
CA THR A 130 4.50 -0.20 -5.69
C THR A 130 3.81 0.92 -6.44
N VAL A 131 3.89 2.16 -5.94
CA VAL A 131 3.32 3.34 -6.61
C VAL A 131 3.90 3.53 -8.01
N SER A 132 5.23 3.42 -8.14
CA SER A 132 5.91 3.54 -9.43
C SER A 132 5.46 2.45 -10.42
N ASN A 133 5.43 1.18 -9.98
CA ASN A 133 5.09 0.05 -10.83
C ASN A 133 3.62 0.09 -11.28
N LEU A 134 2.70 0.37 -10.36
CA LEU A 134 1.28 0.51 -10.69
C LEU A 134 1.03 1.74 -11.57
N GLY A 135 1.70 2.86 -11.32
CA GLY A 135 1.67 4.04 -12.18
C GLY A 135 2.08 3.73 -13.62
N ASN A 136 3.15 2.98 -13.81
CA ASN A 136 3.60 2.53 -15.12
C ASN A 136 2.61 1.55 -15.77
N LYS A 137 2.12 0.58 -15.01
CA LYS A 137 1.18 -0.44 -15.49
C LYS A 137 -0.12 0.15 -16.03
N PHE A 138 -0.66 1.14 -15.33
CA PHE A 138 -1.95 1.76 -15.66
C PHE A 138 -1.82 3.07 -16.44
N ASN A 139 -0.64 3.42 -16.96
CA ASN A 139 -0.36 4.67 -17.67
C ASN A 139 -0.69 5.93 -16.82
N LYS A 140 -0.34 5.89 -15.53
CA LYS A 140 -0.56 6.92 -14.51
C LYS A 140 0.76 7.47 -13.95
N GLN A 141 1.74 7.68 -14.82
CA GLN A 141 3.09 8.08 -14.42
C GLN A 141 3.10 9.46 -13.74
N ALA A 142 2.27 10.40 -14.20
CA ALA A 142 2.24 11.75 -13.63
C ALA A 142 1.67 11.75 -12.20
N GLU A 143 0.61 10.98 -11.97
CA GLU A 143 0.03 10.79 -10.64
C GLU A 143 1.01 10.08 -9.70
N ALA A 144 1.68 9.03 -10.21
CA ALA A 144 2.71 8.33 -9.44
C ALA A 144 3.89 9.24 -9.06
N GLU A 145 4.40 10.06 -9.99
CA GLU A 145 5.48 11.01 -9.73
C GLU A 145 5.09 12.04 -8.65
N ALA A 146 3.83 12.51 -8.64
CA ALA A 146 3.35 13.41 -7.61
C ALA A 146 3.38 12.75 -6.22
N ILE A 147 2.85 11.53 -6.09
CA ILE A 147 2.88 10.76 -4.84
C ILE A 147 4.32 10.49 -4.39
N LEU A 148 5.17 10.02 -5.30
CA LEU A 148 6.58 9.72 -4.99
C LEU A 148 7.35 10.95 -4.52
N LYS A 149 7.06 12.11 -5.08
CA LYS A 149 7.68 13.37 -4.65
C LYS A 149 7.34 13.69 -3.19
N GLU A 150 6.07 13.52 -2.78
CA GLU A 150 5.66 13.75 -1.40
C GLU A 150 6.32 12.77 -0.43
N LEU A 151 6.33 11.47 -0.78
CA LEU A 151 6.97 10.43 0.02
C LEU A 151 8.48 10.68 0.19
N ASN A 152 9.18 11.02 -0.89
CA ASN A 152 10.61 11.30 -0.84
C ASN A 152 10.91 12.57 -0.02
N THR A 153 10.11 13.63 -0.19
CA THR A 153 10.25 14.86 0.59
C THR A 153 10.10 14.59 2.09
N LYS A 154 9.12 13.78 2.48
CA LYS A 154 8.90 13.42 3.88
C LYS A 154 10.04 12.57 4.44
N GLU A 155 10.55 11.60 3.68
CA GLU A 155 11.69 10.79 4.10
C GLU A 155 12.96 11.62 4.29
N GLU A 156 13.25 12.56 3.37
CA GLU A 156 14.36 13.49 3.48
C GLU A 156 14.21 14.41 4.70
N GLU A 157 13.00 14.88 5.00
CA GLU A 157 12.69 15.65 6.19
C GLU A 157 13.03 14.85 7.47
N MET A 158 12.53 13.62 7.59
CA MET A 158 12.81 12.74 8.72
C MET A 158 14.33 12.48 8.88
N ALA A 159 15.03 12.25 7.79
CA ALA A 159 16.48 12.06 7.82
C ALA A 159 17.23 13.31 8.32
N SER A 160 16.71 14.51 8.04
CA SER A 160 17.32 15.78 8.44
C SER A 160 17.17 16.10 9.94
N ILE A 161 16.07 15.64 10.56
CA ILE A 161 15.74 15.91 11.97
C ILE A 161 16.15 14.77 12.91
N SER A 162 16.62 13.65 12.37
CA SER A 162 17.03 12.49 13.16
C SER A 162 18.09 12.87 14.20
N GLU A 163 17.76 12.62 15.48
CA GLU A 163 18.64 12.92 16.60
C GLU A 163 19.85 11.96 16.67
N LYS A 164 20.92 12.39 17.41
CA LYS A 164 22.10 11.55 17.60
C LYS A 164 21.84 10.36 18.52
N GLU A 165 20.97 10.52 19.51
CA GLU A 165 20.55 9.46 20.42
C GLU A 165 19.36 8.73 19.83
N LYS A 166 19.51 7.42 19.68
CA LYS A 166 18.47 6.54 19.14
C LYS A 166 17.83 5.75 20.26
N PRO A 167 16.60 6.08 20.69
CA PRO A 167 15.94 5.32 21.74
C PRO A 167 15.71 3.87 21.29
N ASN A 168 15.87 2.92 22.23
CA ASN A 168 15.62 1.52 22.02
C ASN A 168 14.10 1.26 22.10
N ILE A 169 13.52 0.87 21.01
CA ILE A 169 12.08 0.68 20.86
C ILE A 169 11.75 -0.80 20.78
N LEU A 170 10.88 -1.27 21.66
CA LEU A 170 10.19 -2.54 21.51
C LEU A 170 8.86 -2.30 20.80
N ILE A 171 8.56 -3.10 19.80
CA ILE A 171 7.29 -2.99 19.08
C ILE A 171 6.50 -4.28 19.29
N LEU A 172 5.37 -4.18 19.95
CA LEU A 172 4.43 -5.30 20.12
C LEU A 172 3.39 -5.30 19.03
N PHE A 173 3.16 -6.45 18.44
CA PHE A 173 2.03 -6.76 17.58
C PHE A 173 1.04 -7.57 18.40
N ALA A 174 -0.05 -6.94 18.79
CA ALA A 174 -1.06 -7.53 19.67
C ALA A 174 -2.35 -7.87 18.91
N ALA A 175 -2.81 -9.10 19.10
CA ALA A 175 -4.09 -9.60 18.63
C ALA A 175 -4.80 -10.34 19.77
N PRO A 176 -6.11 -10.61 19.71
CA PRO A 176 -6.81 -11.34 20.73
C PRO A 176 -6.14 -12.69 21.05
N GLY A 177 -5.64 -12.85 22.28
CA GLY A 177 -4.98 -14.06 22.75
C GLY A 177 -3.56 -14.32 22.23
N SER A 178 -2.95 -13.38 21.51
CA SER A 178 -1.59 -13.52 20.98
C SER A 178 -0.86 -12.19 20.93
N THR A 179 0.39 -12.19 21.40
CA THR A 179 1.30 -11.04 21.27
C THR A 179 2.61 -11.51 20.66
N MET A 180 3.04 -10.84 19.60
CA MET A 180 4.31 -11.05 18.93
C MET A 180 5.14 -9.77 18.99
N ILE A 181 6.40 -9.85 18.62
CA ILE A 181 7.27 -8.67 18.48
C ILE A 181 7.46 -8.37 17.00
N ALA A 182 7.22 -7.13 16.62
CA ALA A 182 7.50 -6.63 15.28
C ALA A 182 8.98 -6.22 15.20
N THR A 183 9.69 -6.77 14.23
CA THR A 183 11.12 -6.55 14.01
C THR A 183 11.36 -5.41 13.02
N GLU A 184 12.61 -5.06 12.76
CA GLU A 184 12.98 -4.08 11.72
C GLU A 184 12.52 -4.45 10.30
N LYS A 185 12.15 -5.73 10.06
CA LYS A 185 11.62 -6.22 8.78
C LYS A 185 10.10 -6.00 8.62
N SER A 186 9.43 -5.57 9.67
CA SER A 186 8.03 -5.16 9.60
C SER A 186 7.91 -3.72 9.09
N TYR A 187 6.75 -3.36 8.56
CA TYR A 187 6.47 -1.99 8.14
C TYR A 187 6.71 -0.99 9.28
N ILE A 188 6.12 -1.22 10.45
CA ILE A 188 6.31 -0.32 11.61
C ILE A 188 7.77 -0.29 12.07
N GLY A 189 8.50 -1.41 12.02
CA GLY A 189 9.93 -1.45 12.33
C GLY A 189 10.76 -0.63 11.34
N ASN A 190 10.40 -0.63 10.06
CA ASN A 190 10.99 0.24 9.04
C ASN A 190 10.72 1.72 9.35
N LEU A 191 9.49 2.09 9.74
CA LEU A 191 9.15 3.48 10.10
C LEU A 191 9.91 3.94 11.35
N VAL A 192 10.01 3.12 12.39
CA VAL A 192 10.80 3.42 13.60
C VAL A 192 12.25 3.75 13.24
N LYS A 193 12.84 3.01 12.31
CA LYS A 193 14.20 3.30 11.80
C LYS A 193 14.28 4.64 11.07
N ILE A 194 13.28 4.97 10.23
CA ILE A 194 13.23 6.23 9.47
C ILE A 194 13.16 7.42 10.41
N VAL A 195 12.36 7.37 11.47
CA VAL A 195 12.27 8.44 12.46
C VAL A 195 13.41 8.44 13.49
N GLY A 196 14.44 7.62 13.30
CA GLY A 196 15.64 7.62 14.15
C GLY A 196 15.52 6.79 15.43
N GLY A 197 14.49 5.97 15.60
CA GLY A 197 14.43 4.97 16.66
C GLY A 197 15.29 3.74 16.32
N LYS A 198 15.63 2.94 17.34
CA LYS A 198 16.30 1.66 17.19
C LYS A 198 15.37 0.53 17.63
N ASN A 199 14.98 -0.33 16.71
CA ASN A 199 14.26 -1.55 17.09
C ASN A 199 15.19 -2.42 17.93
N ILE A 200 14.72 -2.82 19.12
CA ILE A 200 15.53 -3.58 20.07
C ILE A 200 15.79 -5.02 19.60
N ILE A 201 15.00 -5.52 18.65
CA ILE A 201 15.17 -6.84 18.04
C ILE A 201 15.88 -6.68 16.70
N GLU A 202 17.17 -6.90 16.74
CA GLU A 202 18.05 -6.88 15.56
C GLU A 202 18.19 -8.29 14.96
N ASP A 203 18.61 -8.36 13.70
CA ASP A 203 18.97 -9.60 12.99
C ASP A 203 17.88 -10.69 12.94
N ALA A 204 16.62 -10.31 13.11
CA ALA A 204 15.52 -11.26 13.01
C ALA A 204 15.35 -11.79 11.57
N SER A 205 14.99 -13.06 11.43
CA SER A 205 14.72 -13.67 10.12
C SER A 205 13.36 -13.30 9.55
N SER A 206 12.41 -12.91 10.41
CA SER A 206 11.01 -12.64 10.09
C SER A 206 10.58 -11.25 10.56
N ALA A 207 9.53 -10.69 9.93
CA ALA A 207 8.91 -9.43 10.33
C ALA A 207 8.26 -9.50 11.72
N TYR A 208 7.80 -10.68 12.13
CA TYR A 208 7.19 -10.93 13.43
C TYR A 208 7.81 -12.17 14.06
N VAL A 209 8.15 -12.08 15.35
CA VAL A 209 8.77 -13.14 16.13
C VAL A 209 8.13 -13.27 17.51
N THR A 210 8.27 -14.42 18.13
CA THR A 210 7.84 -14.68 19.51
C THR A 210 9.02 -14.61 20.46
N TYR A 211 8.82 -14.00 21.61
CA TYR A 211 9.82 -13.91 22.70
C TYR A 211 9.15 -14.17 24.04
N SER A 212 9.91 -14.64 25.01
CA SER A 212 9.44 -14.68 26.39
C SER A 212 9.48 -13.28 27.03
N LYS A 213 8.61 -13.02 27.99
CA LYS A 213 8.58 -11.75 28.73
C LYS A 213 9.88 -11.51 29.51
N GLU A 214 10.53 -12.58 29.97
CA GLU A 214 11.81 -12.54 30.65
C GLU A 214 12.95 -12.10 29.71
N GLU A 215 12.89 -12.47 28.45
CA GLU A 215 13.84 -12.00 27.42
C GLU A 215 13.61 -10.52 27.14
N ILE A 216 12.36 -10.08 26.99
CA ILE A 216 12.03 -8.65 26.82
C ILE A 216 12.54 -7.83 28.00
N ALA A 217 12.35 -8.30 29.23
CA ALA A 217 12.81 -7.59 30.42
C ALA A 217 14.34 -7.39 30.43
N LYS A 218 15.13 -8.36 29.92
CA LYS A 218 16.58 -8.23 29.76
C LYS A 218 17.02 -7.22 28.73
N LEU A 219 16.20 -7.05 27.66
CA LEU A 219 16.49 -6.09 26.60
C LEU A 219 16.28 -4.64 27.07
N ASN A 220 15.45 -4.42 28.09
CA ASN A 220 15.15 -3.14 28.73
C ASN A 220 14.91 -1.99 27.73
N PRO A 221 13.80 -2.01 26.99
CA PRO A 221 13.47 -0.96 26.03
C PRO A 221 13.25 0.40 26.72
N ASP A 222 13.59 1.48 26.02
CA ASP A 222 13.29 2.85 26.48
C ASP A 222 11.79 3.16 26.34
N LYS A 223 11.15 2.58 25.33
CA LYS A 223 9.70 2.73 25.04
C LYS A 223 9.14 1.48 24.38
N ILE A 224 7.86 1.22 24.62
CA ILE A 224 7.11 0.13 24.00
C ILE A 224 6.03 0.76 23.10
N LEU A 225 6.01 0.39 21.83
CA LEU A 225 4.95 0.72 20.89
C LEU A 225 4.06 -0.51 20.72
N VAL A 226 2.75 -0.32 20.73
CA VAL A 226 1.79 -1.41 20.57
C VAL A 226 0.98 -1.18 19.30
N MET A 227 1.17 -2.04 18.30
CA MET A 227 0.33 -2.13 17.12
C MET A 227 -0.76 -3.18 17.38
N MET A 228 -2.01 -2.79 17.29
CA MET A 228 -3.14 -3.67 17.53
C MET A 228 -3.70 -4.22 16.21
N HIS A 229 -3.86 -5.54 16.15
CA HIS A 229 -4.42 -6.22 14.99
C HIS A 229 -5.72 -6.91 15.40
N ALA A 230 -6.82 -6.50 14.81
CA ALA A 230 -8.18 -6.92 15.13
C ALA A 230 -8.66 -6.55 16.56
N LEU A 231 -9.93 -6.21 16.66
CA LEU A 231 -10.63 -5.86 17.92
C LEU A 231 -9.80 -4.92 18.83
N PRO A 232 -9.39 -3.73 18.34
CA PRO A 232 -8.39 -2.90 19.02
C PRO A 232 -8.73 -2.57 20.47
N GLU A 233 -9.97 -2.19 20.77
CA GLU A 233 -10.40 -1.87 22.13
C GLU A 233 -10.28 -3.05 23.09
N GLN A 234 -10.70 -4.25 22.64
CA GLN A 234 -10.61 -5.46 23.45
C GLN A 234 -9.18 -5.92 23.65
N THR A 235 -8.39 -5.86 22.58
CA THR A 235 -6.97 -6.22 22.61
C THR A 235 -6.19 -5.30 23.54
N LYS A 236 -6.44 -3.99 23.47
CA LYS A 236 -5.87 -2.98 24.38
C LYS A 236 -6.19 -3.29 25.83
N ALA A 237 -7.49 -3.43 26.17
CA ALA A 237 -7.92 -3.69 27.53
C ALA A 237 -7.31 -4.99 28.10
N ALA A 238 -7.22 -6.04 27.29
CA ALA A 238 -6.61 -7.31 27.69
C ALA A 238 -5.11 -7.15 27.96
N LEU A 239 -4.37 -6.46 27.07
CA LEU A 239 -2.93 -6.24 27.22
C LEU A 239 -2.62 -5.32 28.40
N GLU A 240 -3.39 -4.25 28.64
CA GLU A 240 -3.27 -3.38 29.81
C GLU A 240 -3.48 -4.16 31.12
N THR A 241 -4.49 -5.02 31.15
CA THR A 241 -4.74 -5.89 32.31
C THR A 241 -3.58 -6.86 32.54
N GLU A 242 -3.06 -7.46 31.48
CA GLU A 242 -1.92 -8.37 31.54
C GLU A 242 -0.66 -7.63 32.02
N MET A 243 -0.34 -6.46 31.45
CA MET A 243 0.79 -5.65 31.89
C MET A 243 0.70 -5.20 33.35
N ALA A 244 -0.51 -4.92 33.83
CA ALA A 244 -0.73 -4.49 35.21
C ALA A 244 -0.62 -5.63 36.24
N THR A 245 -0.95 -6.88 35.85
CA THR A 245 -1.08 -8.01 36.78
C THR A 245 0.07 -9.02 36.71
N ASP A 246 0.75 -9.12 35.59
CA ASP A 246 1.85 -10.06 35.38
C ASP A 246 3.19 -9.44 35.83
N SER A 247 3.83 -10.09 36.79
CA SER A 247 5.13 -9.63 37.34
C SER A 247 6.24 -9.55 36.31
N SER A 248 6.20 -10.36 35.25
CA SER A 248 7.20 -10.30 34.17
C SER A 248 7.12 -8.98 33.41
N TRP A 249 5.92 -8.48 33.13
CA TRP A 249 5.71 -7.16 32.54
C TRP A 249 6.14 -6.03 33.51
N GLN A 250 5.83 -6.20 34.81
CA GLN A 250 6.19 -5.21 35.83
C GLN A 250 7.71 -5.11 36.07
N ASN A 251 8.51 -6.09 35.60
CA ASN A 251 9.97 -6.02 35.63
C ASN A 251 10.56 -5.16 34.49
N ILE A 252 9.75 -4.78 33.50
CA ILE A 252 10.19 -3.94 32.38
C ILE A 252 10.05 -2.47 32.79
N GLU A 253 11.15 -1.72 32.71
CA GLU A 253 11.19 -0.33 33.17
C GLU A 253 10.20 0.56 32.36
N ALA A 254 10.11 0.38 31.04
CA ALA A 254 9.17 1.12 30.21
C ALA A 254 7.69 0.92 30.64
N VAL A 255 7.33 -0.29 31.10
CA VAL A 255 5.97 -0.55 31.61
C VAL A 255 5.74 0.18 32.92
N ARG A 256 6.68 0.08 33.88
CA ARG A 256 6.56 0.77 35.18
C ARG A 256 6.47 2.29 35.05
N ASN A 257 7.17 2.84 34.07
CA ASN A 257 7.25 4.29 33.85
C ASN A 257 6.15 4.81 32.91
N GLY A 258 5.18 3.97 32.53
CA GLY A 258 4.08 4.35 31.65
C GLY A 258 4.51 4.71 30.23
N LYS A 259 5.65 4.21 29.76
CA LYS A 259 6.19 4.44 28.41
C LYS A 259 5.70 3.37 27.42
N VAL A 260 4.40 3.13 27.42
CA VAL A 260 3.71 2.20 26.51
C VAL A 260 2.73 3.01 25.69
N GLU A 261 2.94 3.06 24.38
CA GLU A 261 2.13 3.84 23.45
C GLU A 261 1.36 2.93 22.49
N TYR A 262 0.06 3.12 22.43
CA TYR A 262 -0.83 2.39 21.52
C TYR A 262 -0.97 3.15 20.21
N LEU A 263 -0.52 2.53 19.12
CA LEU A 263 -0.49 3.15 17.80
C LEU A 263 -1.86 3.13 17.14
N ASP A 264 -2.21 4.21 16.44
CA ASP A 264 -3.44 4.29 15.67
C ASP A 264 -3.32 3.43 14.38
N ASN A 265 -4.23 2.46 14.25
CA ASN A 265 -4.24 1.53 13.12
C ASN A 265 -4.52 2.20 11.76
N THR A 266 -5.01 3.44 11.76
CA THR A 266 -5.21 4.24 10.54
C THR A 266 -3.88 4.51 9.83
N TYR A 267 -2.81 4.72 10.61
CA TYR A 267 -1.46 5.05 10.13
C TYR A 267 -0.49 3.87 10.23
N PHE A 268 -0.66 3.02 11.25
CA PHE A 268 0.30 2.00 11.65
C PHE A 268 -0.28 0.59 11.57
N GLY A 269 -0.65 0.18 10.36
CA GLY A 269 -1.11 -1.17 10.07
C GLY A 269 0.03 -2.15 9.75
N MET A 270 -0.32 -3.32 9.25
CA MET A 270 0.64 -4.34 8.80
C MET A 270 1.30 -3.98 7.46
N SER A 271 0.66 -3.13 6.67
CA SER A 271 1.10 -2.73 5.34
C SER A 271 1.24 -1.22 5.26
N ALA A 272 2.23 -0.77 4.51
CA ALA A 272 2.40 0.63 4.16
C ALA A 272 1.17 1.15 3.40
N ASN A 273 0.78 2.38 3.69
CA ASN A 273 -0.29 3.11 3.03
C ASN A 273 0.13 4.58 2.80
N LEU A 274 -0.67 5.34 2.07
CA LEU A 274 -0.32 6.72 1.72
C LEU A 274 -0.41 7.70 2.89
N LYS A 275 -1.05 7.33 4.00
CA LYS A 275 -1.09 8.13 5.25
C LYS A 275 0.23 8.09 6.02
N VAL A 276 1.24 7.38 5.49
CA VAL A 276 2.59 7.33 6.07
C VAL A 276 3.23 8.71 6.22
N ILE A 277 2.86 9.69 5.38
CA ILE A 277 3.38 11.06 5.45
C ILE A 277 3.05 11.69 6.80
N GLU A 278 1.79 11.62 7.20
CA GLU A 278 1.31 12.10 8.52
C GLU A 278 1.76 11.17 9.65
N GLY A 279 1.77 9.86 9.37
CA GLY A 279 2.21 8.84 10.33
C GLY A 279 3.66 9.01 10.75
N LEU A 280 4.56 9.46 9.87
CA LEU A 280 5.96 9.69 10.21
C LEU A 280 6.13 10.84 11.20
N ASP A 281 5.38 11.94 11.08
CA ASP A 281 5.41 13.04 12.05
C ASP A 281 4.94 12.56 13.43
N MET A 282 3.79 11.86 13.45
CA MET A 282 3.26 11.30 14.70
C MET A 282 4.24 10.31 15.34
N LEU A 283 4.85 9.45 14.54
CA LEU A 283 5.79 8.46 15.04
C LEU A 283 7.08 9.10 15.56
N TYR A 284 7.57 10.14 14.89
CA TYR A 284 8.71 10.92 15.35
C TYR A 284 8.44 11.50 16.74
N ASP A 285 7.31 12.15 16.94
CA ASP A 285 6.91 12.69 18.23
C ASP A 285 6.79 11.60 19.30
N ILE A 286 6.15 10.47 18.96
CA ILE A 286 6.03 9.34 19.88
C ILE A 286 7.41 8.79 20.27
N VAL A 287 8.32 8.64 19.33
CA VAL A 287 9.65 8.04 19.57
C VAL A 287 10.54 8.96 20.38
N HIS A 288 10.57 10.26 20.08
CA HIS A 288 11.54 11.21 20.65
C HIS A 288 11.00 12.05 21.82
N ASN A 289 9.67 12.19 21.96
CA ASN A 289 9.14 12.87 23.13
C ASN A 289 9.47 12.10 24.41
N LYS A 290 10.24 12.77 25.25
CA LYS A 290 10.67 12.29 26.57
C LYS A 290 9.53 12.49 27.58
N GLY A 291 8.32 11.99 27.32
CA GLY A 291 7.13 12.11 28.19
C GLY A 291 7.19 13.34 29.10
N GLU A 292 6.30 14.29 28.88
CA GLU A 292 6.08 15.37 29.86
C GLU A 292 5.54 14.82 31.17
#